data_3bb6d9248e7631c7d183385161640d84
#
_entry.id   3bb6d9248e7631c7d183385161640d84
#
_cell.length_a   1.000
_cell.length_b   1.000
_cell.length_c   1.000
_cell.angle_alpha   90.00
_cell.angle_beta   90.00
_cell.angle_gamma   90.00
#
_symmetry.space_group_name_H-M   'P 1'
#
loop_
_entity.id
_entity.type
_entity.pdbx_description
1 polymer ?
#
loop_
_entity_poly.entity_id
_entity_poly.type
_entity_poly.pdbx_seq_one_letter_code
_entity_poly.pdbx_strand_id
1 'polypeptide(L)'
;MATPVRTRFAPSPTGLLHVGGVRTALFSWLYARHNGGRFVLRIEDTDETREHPEAIEQIQRSLRWVGLEWDEGPGAGGDFGPYIQSERRERHREVAEQFLAQGLAYRCYCTPEELAAEREAAQRENRPFIYSRRCLALSAEERAAREAAGESSVIRLRTPDEGACVVDDLVRGQVRFEYGQLGDHVIVRSDGVPTYNFANPIDDADMHITHVIRGEDLLSSTPRQVLVYQGLGAPVPSFAHLPLLFGPDRKRLSKRHGATSVEELREAGYLAEAVVN
;
A
#
# COMPACT_ATOMS: atom_id res chain seq x y z
N MET A 1 29.27 5.89 0.20
CA MET A 1 28.42 7.08 0.00
C MET A 1 27.04 6.74 0.52
N ALA A 2 26.34 7.65 1.21
CA ALA A 2 24.98 7.40 1.65
C ALA A 2 24.05 7.25 0.43
N THR A 3 23.11 6.31 0.47
CA THR A 3 22.08 6.13 -0.58
C THR A 3 21.28 7.42 -0.71
N PRO A 4 21.12 7.99 -1.91
CA PRO A 4 20.32 9.20 -2.10
C PRO A 4 18.88 8.98 -1.60
N VAL A 5 18.33 9.99 -0.95
CA VAL A 5 16.95 9.95 -0.47
C VAL A 5 16.00 9.84 -1.67
N ARG A 6 15.09 8.88 -1.62
CA ARG A 6 14.01 8.68 -2.59
C ARG A 6 12.71 8.53 -1.85
N THR A 7 11.81 9.45 -2.07
CA THR A 7 10.45 9.42 -1.55
C THR A 7 9.46 9.20 -2.68
N ARG A 8 8.23 8.84 -2.35
CA ARG A 8 7.18 8.72 -3.35
C ARG A 8 5.82 9.22 -2.84
N PHE A 9 5.02 9.70 -3.76
CA PHE A 9 3.58 9.81 -3.61
C PHE A 9 2.92 8.76 -4.50
N ALA A 10 2.05 7.93 -3.92
CA ALA A 10 1.49 6.76 -4.59
C ALA A 10 -0.04 6.76 -4.47
N PRO A 11 -0.74 7.70 -5.15
CA PRO A 11 -2.19 7.81 -5.09
C PRO A 11 -2.88 6.74 -5.94
N SER A 12 -4.04 6.27 -5.46
CA SER A 12 -4.99 5.52 -6.30
C SER A 12 -5.88 6.49 -7.08
N PRO A 13 -6.13 6.25 -8.38
CA PRO A 13 -6.91 7.15 -9.24
C PRO A 13 -8.43 6.95 -9.05
N THR A 14 -8.91 7.08 -7.81
CA THR A 14 -10.31 6.83 -7.42
C THR A 14 -11.16 8.09 -7.33
N GLY A 15 -10.70 9.20 -7.91
CA GLY A 15 -11.41 10.48 -7.95
C GLY A 15 -10.48 11.67 -7.72
N LEU A 16 -11.09 12.82 -7.36
CA LEU A 16 -10.36 14.07 -7.15
C LEU A 16 -9.35 13.96 -6.00
N LEU A 17 -8.18 14.58 -6.18
CA LEU A 17 -7.13 14.58 -5.18
C LEU A 17 -7.56 15.38 -3.95
N HIS A 18 -7.69 14.68 -2.81
CA HIS A 18 -8.07 15.25 -1.52
C HIS A 18 -6.90 16.01 -0.88
N VAL A 19 -7.19 17.08 -0.12
CA VAL A 19 -6.15 17.86 0.60
C VAL A 19 -5.26 17.00 1.50
N GLY A 20 -5.78 15.91 2.07
CA GLY A 20 -4.98 14.94 2.83
C GLY A 20 -3.93 14.22 1.98
N GLY A 21 -4.27 13.92 0.71
CA GLY A 21 -3.33 13.37 -0.27
C GLY A 21 -2.24 14.40 -0.65
N VAL A 22 -2.67 15.64 -0.93
CA VAL A 22 -1.72 16.75 -1.20
C VAL A 22 -0.75 16.96 -0.05
N ARG A 23 -1.25 16.97 1.19
CA ARG A 23 -0.39 17.09 2.36
C ARG A 23 0.66 15.97 2.41
N THR A 24 0.27 14.74 2.13
CA THR A 24 1.19 13.59 2.09
C THR A 24 2.22 13.77 0.97
N ALA A 25 1.79 14.20 -0.21
CA ALA A 25 2.67 14.51 -1.33
C ALA A 25 3.65 15.64 -0.98
N LEU A 26 3.17 16.71 -0.34
CA LEU A 26 3.98 17.86 0.09
C LEU A 26 5.07 17.43 1.07
N PHE A 27 4.75 16.66 2.11
CA PHE A 27 5.78 16.17 3.05
C PHE A 27 6.81 15.26 2.37
N SER A 28 6.38 14.39 1.45
CA SER A 28 7.28 13.54 0.68
C SER A 28 8.19 14.36 -0.22
N TRP A 29 7.64 15.37 -0.90
CA TRP A 29 8.37 16.29 -1.76
C TRP A 29 9.38 17.14 -0.98
N LEU A 30 8.93 17.76 0.12
CA LEU A 30 9.79 18.58 0.99
C LEU A 30 10.97 17.76 1.55
N TYR A 31 10.69 16.53 2.00
CA TYR A 31 11.74 15.67 2.54
C TYR A 31 12.77 15.30 1.45
N ALA A 32 12.32 14.98 0.24
CA ALA A 32 13.21 14.74 -0.89
C ALA A 32 14.08 15.98 -1.20
N ARG A 33 13.45 17.16 -1.34
CA ARG A 33 14.14 18.41 -1.68
C ARG A 33 15.14 18.83 -0.60
N HIS A 34 14.74 18.74 0.67
CA HIS A 34 15.64 19.06 1.81
C HIS A 34 16.91 18.21 1.82
N ASN A 35 16.81 16.96 1.41
CA ASN A 35 17.94 16.03 1.40
C ASN A 35 18.64 15.91 0.04
N GLY A 36 18.35 16.78 -0.94
CA GLY A 36 18.90 16.69 -2.30
C GLY A 36 18.54 15.39 -3.03
N GLY A 37 17.42 14.77 -2.65
CA GLY A 37 16.95 13.50 -3.16
C GLY A 37 15.96 13.60 -4.33
N ARG A 38 15.23 12.50 -4.58
CA ARG A 38 14.25 12.37 -5.66
C ARG A 38 12.84 12.16 -5.10
N PHE A 39 11.86 12.80 -5.73
CA PHE A 39 10.44 12.61 -5.47
C PHE A 39 9.80 11.89 -6.64
N VAL A 40 9.22 10.72 -6.40
CA VAL A 40 8.61 9.84 -7.40
C VAL A 40 7.09 9.94 -7.32
N LEU A 41 6.41 10.07 -8.45
CA LEU A 41 4.97 9.86 -8.57
C LEU A 41 4.71 8.46 -9.13
N ARG A 42 3.98 7.62 -8.38
CA ARG A 42 3.49 6.31 -8.84
C ARG A 42 1.98 6.27 -8.74
N ILE A 43 1.30 5.84 -9.79
CA ILE A 43 -0.15 5.67 -9.81
C ILE A 43 -0.47 4.22 -9.41
N GLU A 44 -1.29 4.04 -8.36
CA GLU A 44 -1.71 2.72 -7.88
C GLU A 44 -3.15 2.43 -8.33
N ASP A 45 -3.27 1.93 -9.55
CA ASP A 45 -4.49 1.66 -10.30
C ASP A 45 -4.82 0.15 -10.39
N THR A 46 -4.46 -0.63 -9.38
CA THR A 46 -4.72 -2.08 -9.35
C THR A 46 -6.20 -2.45 -9.20
N ASP A 47 -7.05 -1.55 -8.73
CA ASP A 47 -8.50 -1.77 -8.59
C ASP A 47 -9.28 -1.14 -9.75
N GLU A 48 -9.31 -1.83 -10.89
CA GLU A 48 -9.97 -1.39 -12.13
C GLU A 48 -11.46 -1.05 -11.96
N THR A 49 -12.12 -1.56 -10.91
CA THR A 49 -13.54 -1.29 -10.68
C THR A 49 -13.82 0.14 -10.21
N ARG A 50 -12.78 0.88 -9.83
CA ARG A 50 -12.85 2.24 -9.28
C ARG A 50 -12.09 3.27 -10.10
N GLU A 51 -11.56 2.87 -11.26
CA GLU A 51 -10.76 3.75 -12.10
C GLU A 51 -11.64 4.71 -12.88
N HIS A 52 -11.21 5.98 -12.85
CA HIS A 52 -11.70 7.02 -13.74
C HIS A 52 -10.58 7.36 -14.72
N PRO A 53 -10.76 7.21 -16.05
CA PRO A 53 -9.71 7.46 -17.03
C PRO A 53 -9.06 8.85 -16.91
N GLU A 54 -9.83 9.85 -16.48
CA GLU A 54 -9.35 11.21 -16.29
C GLU A 54 -8.65 11.46 -14.94
N ALA A 55 -8.74 10.51 -13.99
CA ALA A 55 -8.25 10.72 -12.63
C ALA A 55 -6.73 10.84 -12.57
N ILE A 56 -6.00 10.14 -13.42
CA ILE A 56 -4.53 10.22 -13.50
C ILE A 56 -4.11 11.64 -13.92
N GLU A 57 -4.73 12.18 -14.97
CA GLU A 57 -4.47 13.55 -15.42
C GLU A 57 -4.87 14.59 -14.37
N GLN A 58 -5.99 14.37 -13.68
CA GLN A 58 -6.45 15.25 -12.60
C GLN A 58 -5.45 15.28 -11.44
N ILE A 59 -4.95 14.12 -11.00
CA ILE A 59 -3.90 14.04 -9.97
C ILE A 59 -2.67 14.83 -10.38
N GLN A 60 -2.19 14.65 -11.62
CA GLN A 60 -1.03 15.37 -12.13
C GLN A 60 -1.27 16.87 -12.20
N ARG A 61 -2.44 17.32 -12.70
CA ARG A 61 -2.81 18.75 -12.74
C ARG A 61 -2.88 19.35 -11.35
N SER A 62 -3.51 18.66 -10.41
CA SER A 62 -3.64 19.11 -9.01
C SER A 62 -2.28 19.26 -8.34
N LEU A 63 -1.36 18.29 -8.52
CA LEU A 63 -0.01 18.36 -7.98
C LEU A 63 0.77 19.55 -8.60
N ARG A 64 0.73 19.72 -9.91
CA ARG A 64 1.40 20.86 -10.58
C ARG A 64 0.83 22.20 -10.15
N TRP A 65 -0.49 22.28 -9.97
CA TRP A 65 -1.12 23.52 -9.52
C TRP A 65 -0.63 23.94 -8.13
N VAL A 66 -0.41 23.00 -7.20
CA VAL A 66 0.17 23.29 -5.88
C VAL A 66 1.71 23.34 -5.89
N GLY A 67 2.35 23.31 -7.06
CA GLY A 67 3.81 23.41 -7.21
C GLY A 67 4.60 22.16 -6.86
N LEU A 68 3.95 21.01 -6.80
CA LEU A 68 4.60 19.72 -6.50
C LEU A 68 4.93 18.97 -7.79
N GLU A 69 6.10 19.25 -8.35
CA GLU A 69 6.63 18.51 -9.50
C GLU A 69 7.45 17.31 -9.05
N TRP A 70 7.36 16.22 -9.80
CA TRP A 70 8.07 14.96 -9.55
C TRP A 70 9.24 14.77 -10.50
N ASP A 71 10.28 14.11 -10.00
CA ASP A 71 11.51 13.86 -10.77
C ASP A 71 11.36 12.62 -11.65
N GLU A 72 10.56 11.64 -11.21
CA GLU A 72 10.29 10.40 -11.91
C GLU A 72 8.80 10.04 -11.78
N GLY A 73 8.20 9.52 -12.84
CA GLY A 73 6.79 9.16 -12.83
C GLY A 73 6.12 9.34 -14.19
N PRO A 74 4.79 9.23 -14.27
CA PRO A 74 4.04 9.45 -15.50
C PRO A 74 4.32 10.84 -16.07
N GLY A 75 4.71 10.90 -17.37
CA GLY A 75 5.04 12.13 -18.07
C GLY A 75 6.46 12.66 -17.84
N ALA A 76 7.13 12.31 -16.74
CA ALA A 76 8.53 12.66 -16.49
C ALA A 76 9.51 11.55 -16.91
N GLY A 77 9.04 10.30 -16.96
CA GLY A 77 9.90 9.14 -17.17
C GLY A 77 10.75 8.79 -15.94
N GLY A 78 11.90 8.18 -16.15
CA GLY A 78 12.85 7.75 -15.13
C GLY A 78 13.36 6.33 -15.36
N ASP A 79 14.35 5.90 -14.56
CA ASP A 79 15.08 4.64 -14.77
C ASP A 79 14.36 3.41 -14.19
N PHE A 80 13.34 3.59 -13.34
CA PHE A 80 12.69 2.53 -12.58
C PHE A 80 11.21 2.31 -12.95
N GLY A 81 10.81 2.78 -14.14
CA GLY A 81 9.45 2.56 -14.66
C GLY A 81 9.14 1.07 -14.93
N PRO A 82 7.88 0.77 -15.25
CA PRO A 82 6.75 1.70 -15.37
C PRO A 82 6.27 2.23 -14.01
N TYR A 83 5.66 3.44 -14.03
CA TYR A 83 5.18 4.14 -12.83
C TYR A 83 3.65 4.09 -12.68
N ILE A 84 2.99 3.29 -13.49
CA ILE A 84 1.59 2.92 -13.39
C ILE A 84 1.55 1.46 -12.93
N GLN A 85 0.89 1.20 -11.80
CA GLN A 85 1.02 -0.09 -11.11
C GLN A 85 0.40 -1.25 -11.91
N SER A 86 -0.67 -1.01 -12.67
CA SER A 86 -1.29 -2.02 -13.55
C SER A 86 -0.32 -2.52 -14.63
N GLU A 87 0.65 -1.73 -15.06
CA GLU A 87 1.67 -2.11 -16.03
C GLU A 87 2.75 -3.02 -15.42
N ARG A 88 2.74 -3.22 -14.08
CA ARG A 88 3.71 -4.03 -13.33
C ARG A 88 3.17 -5.40 -12.89
N ARG A 89 2.00 -5.80 -13.35
CA ARG A 89 1.32 -7.05 -12.94
C ARG A 89 2.17 -8.30 -13.13
N GLU A 90 2.93 -8.35 -14.23
CA GLU A 90 3.84 -9.47 -14.48
C GLU A 90 4.89 -9.59 -13.36
N ARG A 91 5.51 -8.46 -12.99
CA ARG A 91 6.48 -8.40 -11.90
C ARG A 91 5.88 -8.86 -10.56
N HIS A 92 4.67 -8.43 -10.25
CA HIS A 92 3.98 -8.87 -9.04
C HIS A 92 3.69 -10.37 -9.05
N ARG A 93 3.33 -10.93 -10.22
CA ARG A 93 3.11 -12.36 -10.40
C ARG A 93 4.40 -13.15 -10.19
N GLU A 94 5.50 -12.73 -10.80
CA GLU A 94 6.82 -13.35 -10.61
C GLU A 94 7.22 -13.43 -9.15
N VAL A 95 7.05 -12.34 -8.40
CA VAL A 95 7.35 -12.30 -6.96
C VAL A 95 6.42 -13.22 -6.17
N ALA A 96 5.15 -13.30 -6.53
CA ALA A 96 4.21 -14.20 -5.86
C ALA A 96 4.61 -15.67 -6.05
N GLU A 97 4.99 -16.08 -7.27
CA GLU A 97 5.48 -17.42 -7.55
C GLU A 97 6.83 -17.69 -6.85
N GLN A 98 7.72 -16.70 -6.79
CA GLN A 98 8.95 -16.79 -6.01
C GLN A 98 8.66 -17.04 -4.52
N PHE A 99 7.69 -16.33 -3.93
CA PHE A 99 7.31 -16.50 -2.53
C PHE A 99 6.68 -17.87 -2.26
N LEU A 100 5.88 -18.38 -3.19
CA LEU A 100 5.35 -19.74 -3.12
C LEU A 100 6.48 -20.77 -3.14
N ALA A 101 7.43 -20.63 -4.06
CA ALA A 101 8.58 -21.56 -4.18
C ALA A 101 9.50 -21.54 -2.95
N GLN A 102 9.63 -20.39 -2.28
CA GLN A 102 10.42 -20.24 -1.07
C GLN A 102 9.66 -20.62 0.23
N GLY A 103 8.37 -20.97 0.15
CA GLY A 103 7.54 -21.25 1.31
C GLY A 103 7.21 -20.02 2.17
N LEU A 104 7.43 -18.81 1.63
CA LEU A 104 7.05 -17.54 2.24
C LEU A 104 5.55 -17.23 2.05
N ALA A 105 4.92 -17.89 1.08
CA ALA A 105 3.50 -17.80 0.80
C ALA A 105 2.94 -19.20 0.49
N TYR A 106 1.63 -19.31 0.49
CA TYR A 106 0.93 -20.56 0.17
C TYR A 106 -0.45 -20.28 -0.44
N ARG A 107 -0.97 -21.26 -1.20
CA ARG A 107 -2.33 -21.19 -1.78
C ARG A 107 -3.37 -21.54 -0.72
N CYS A 108 -4.42 -20.73 -0.64
CA CYS A 108 -5.53 -20.92 0.26
C CYS A 108 -6.81 -21.10 -0.56
N TYR A 109 -7.47 -22.24 -0.36
CA TYR A 109 -8.68 -22.67 -1.08
C TYR A 109 -9.96 -22.48 -0.24
N CYS A 110 -9.88 -21.76 0.88
CA CYS A 110 -11.06 -21.46 1.69
C CYS A 110 -12.07 -20.63 0.95
N THR A 111 -13.34 -21.07 0.99
CA THR A 111 -14.44 -20.30 0.41
C THR A 111 -14.80 -19.08 1.26
N PRO A 112 -15.49 -18.08 0.72
CA PRO A 112 -16.00 -16.95 1.49
C PRO A 112 -16.89 -17.37 2.66
N GLU A 113 -17.72 -18.43 2.48
CA GLU A 113 -18.64 -18.97 3.49
C GLU A 113 -17.87 -19.58 4.67
N GLU A 114 -16.82 -20.34 4.36
CA GLU A 114 -15.96 -20.95 5.38
C GLU A 114 -15.25 -19.88 6.21
N LEU A 115 -14.72 -18.84 5.54
CA LEU A 115 -14.08 -17.71 6.24
C LEU A 115 -15.08 -16.87 7.02
N ALA A 116 -16.33 -16.75 6.56
CA ALA A 116 -17.42 -16.09 7.30
C ALA A 116 -17.72 -16.86 8.58
N ALA A 117 -17.86 -18.20 8.50
CA ALA A 117 -18.08 -19.04 9.67
C ALA A 117 -16.96 -18.93 10.72
N GLU A 118 -15.68 -18.90 10.29
CA GLU A 118 -14.55 -18.68 11.20
C GLU A 118 -14.63 -17.29 11.87
N ARG A 119 -15.03 -16.23 11.15
CA ARG A 119 -15.21 -14.87 11.70
C ARG A 119 -16.33 -14.83 12.73
N GLU A 120 -17.46 -15.43 12.43
CA GLU A 120 -18.60 -15.51 13.35
C GLU A 120 -18.25 -16.30 14.63
N ALA A 121 -17.49 -17.38 14.51
CA ALA A 121 -16.99 -18.13 15.66
C ALA A 121 -16.08 -17.25 16.53
N ALA A 122 -15.12 -16.55 15.93
CA ALA A 122 -14.25 -15.63 16.65
C ALA A 122 -15.04 -14.51 17.35
N GLN A 123 -16.06 -13.96 16.68
CA GLN A 123 -16.91 -12.92 17.26
C GLN A 123 -17.73 -13.43 18.46
N ARG A 124 -18.29 -14.66 18.37
CA ARG A 124 -19.01 -15.28 19.48
C ARG A 124 -18.12 -15.51 20.70
N GLU A 125 -16.84 -15.80 20.45
CA GLU A 125 -15.82 -15.98 21.48
C GLU A 125 -15.17 -14.66 21.95
N ASN A 126 -15.65 -13.50 21.43
CA ASN A 126 -15.12 -12.17 21.72
C ASN A 126 -13.59 -12.07 21.51
N ARG A 127 -13.06 -12.72 20.49
CA ARG A 127 -11.65 -12.67 20.10
C ARG A 127 -11.45 -12.09 18.71
N PRO A 128 -10.31 -11.49 18.41
CA PRO A 128 -9.96 -11.05 17.06
C PRO A 128 -10.00 -12.24 16.08
N PHE A 129 -10.49 -11.98 14.86
CA PHE A 129 -10.40 -12.96 13.79
C PHE A 129 -8.97 -13.06 13.27
N ILE A 130 -8.38 -14.23 13.39
CA ILE A 130 -7.11 -14.62 12.78
C ILE A 130 -7.38 -15.88 11.96
N TYR A 131 -6.98 -15.88 10.69
CA TYR A 131 -7.17 -17.03 9.81
C TYR A 131 -6.50 -18.29 10.38
N SER A 132 -7.21 -19.39 10.39
CA SER A 132 -6.80 -20.66 11.04
C SER A 132 -5.62 -21.40 10.41
N ARG A 133 -5.15 -20.94 9.23
CA ARG A 133 -4.05 -21.56 8.47
C ARG A 133 -4.32 -22.99 7.99
N ARG A 134 -5.57 -23.42 7.94
CA ARG A 134 -5.90 -24.82 7.57
C ARG A 134 -5.34 -25.22 6.20
N CYS A 135 -5.23 -24.30 5.24
CA CYS A 135 -4.64 -24.60 3.93
C CYS A 135 -3.11 -24.67 3.96
N LEU A 136 -2.45 -24.12 4.97
CA LEU A 136 -1.01 -24.27 5.17
C LEU A 136 -0.66 -25.73 5.57
N ALA A 137 -1.58 -26.41 6.26
CA ALA A 137 -1.41 -27.79 6.72
C ALA A 137 -1.68 -28.85 5.64
N LEU A 138 -2.17 -28.47 4.45
CA LEU A 138 -2.40 -29.40 3.34
C LEU A 138 -1.09 -30.07 2.89
N SER A 139 -1.16 -31.37 2.60
CA SER A 139 -0.02 -32.09 2.00
C SER A 139 0.27 -31.62 0.57
N ALA A 140 1.42 -31.98 0.02
CA ALA A 140 1.77 -31.67 -1.35
C ALA A 140 0.79 -32.32 -2.35
N GLU A 141 0.35 -33.55 -2.07
CA GLU A 141 -0.61 -34.29 -2.87
C GLU A 141 -1.99 -33.63 -2.86
N GLU A 142 -2.47 -33.21 -1.68
CA GLU A 142 -3.75 -32.50 -1.56
C GLU A 142 -3.73 -31.17 -2.30
N ARG A 143 -2.64 -30.42 -2.21
CA ARG A 143 -2.47 -29.18 -2.99
C ARG A 143 -2.48 -29.43 -4.47
N ALA A 144 -1.69 -30.39 -4.94
CA ALA A 144 -1.63 -30.75 -6.37
C ALA A 144 -3.00 -31.23 -6.90
N ALA A 145 -3.75 -32.01 -6.11
CA ALA A 145 -5.09 -32.45 -6.49
C ALA A 145 -6.07 -31.29 -6.66
N ARG A 146 -6.04 -30.29 -5.76
CA ARG A 146 -6.89 -29.10 -5.86
C ARG A 146 -6.51 -28.20 -7.04
N GLU A 147 -5.21 -28.04 -7.28
CA GLU A 147 -4.69 -27.30 -8.46
C GLU A 147 -5.12 -27.98 -9.77
N ALA A 148 -4.98 -29.31 -9.86
CA ALA A 148 -5.40 -30.10 -11.02
C ALA A 148 -6.93 -30.05 -11.24
N ALA A 149 -7.71 -29.94 -10.15
CA ALA A 149 -9.15 -29.74 -10.21
C ALA A 149 -9.56 -28.31 -10.59
N GLY A 150 -8.63 -27.37 -10.73
CA GLY A 150 -8.91 -25.97 -11.04
C GLY A 150 -9.65 -25.23 -9.92
N GLU A 151 -9.49 -25.66 -8.67
CA GLU A 151 -10.14 -24.99 -7.54
C GLU A 151 -9.64 -23.54 -7.41
N SER A 152 -10.58 -22.60 -7.23
CA SER A 152 -10.25 -21.20 -7.01
C SER A 152 -9.43 -21.03 -5.73
N SER A 153 -8.34 -20.28 -5.80
CA SER A 153 -7.47 -20.04 -4.64
C SER A 153 -7.00 -18.60 -4.58
N VAL A 154 -6.63 -18.18 -3.38
CA VAL A 154 -5.88 -16.94 -3.14
C VAL A 154 -4.48 -17.31 -2.66
N ILE A 155 -3.51 -16.40 -2.81
CA ILE A 155 -2.18 -16.59 -2.22
C ILE A 155 -2.13 -15.78 -0.92
N ARG A 156 -1.69 -16.43 0.17
CA ARG A 156 -1.48 -15.79 1.47
C ARG A 156 0.00 -15.72 1.81
N LEU A 157 0.43 -14.59 2.35
CA LEU A 157 1.75 -14.45 2.95
C LEU A 157 1.77 -15.23 4.27
N ARG A 158 2.81 -16.02 4.49
CA ARG A 158 3.02 -16.72 5.75
C ARG A 158 3.67 -15.74 6.75
N THR A 159 2.90 -15.37 7.77
CA THR A 159 3.40 -14.56 8.88
C THR A 159 4.16 -15.46 9.85
N PRO A 160 5.29 -15.03 10.46
CA PRO A 160 5.96 -15.79 11.49
C PRO A 160 5.02 -16.14 12.65
N ASP A 161 5.24 -17.29 13.29
CA ASP A 161 4.39 -17.77 14.39
C ASP A 161 4.61 -16.94 15.66
N GLU A 162 5.84 -16.52 15.90
CA GLU A 162 6.27 -15.81 17.10
C GLU A 162 7.10 -14.57 16.75
N GLY A 163 7.28 -13.70 17.75
CA GLY A 163 8.06 -12.47 17.61
C GLY A 163 7.22 -11.29 17.19
N ALA A 164 7.89 -10.22 16.80
CA ALA A 164 7.24 -8.95 16.46
C ALA A 164 7.99 -8.20 15.37
N CYS A 165 7.25 -7.44 14.58
CA CYS A 165 7.79 -6.38 13.73
C CYS A 165 7.91 -5.11 14.57
N VAL A 166 9.11 -4.57 14.68
CA VAL A 166 9.38 -3.28 15.32
C VAL A 166 9.72 -2.29 14.22
N VAL A 167 9.00 -1.18 14.17
CA VAL A 167 9.17 -0.11 13.19
C VAL A 167 9.58 1.16 13.93
N ASP A 168 10.75 1.70 13.61
CA ASP A 168 11.19 3.02 14.11
C ASP A 168 10.62 4.07 13.16
N ASP A 169 9.42 4.56 13.47
CA ASP A 169 8.71 5.55 12.66
C ASP A 169 9.20 6.95 12.96
N LEU A 170 9.53 7.74 11.94
CA LEU A 170 10.09 9.09 12.08
C LEU A 170 9.14 10.09 12.74
N VAL A 171 7.84 9.81 12.78
CA VAL A 171 6.82 10.68 13.37
C VAL A 171 6.22 10.07 14.65
N ARG A 172 6.01 8.74 14.66
CA ARG A 172 5.34 8.02 15.75
C ARG A 172 6.31 7.44 16.76
N GLY A 173 7.62 7.48 16.49
CA GLY A 173 8.61 6.76 17.27
C GLY A 173 8.52 5.25 17.07
N GLN A 174 8.95 4.48 18.04
CA GLN A 174 8.97 3.04 17.93
C GLN A 174 7.56 2.45 18.08
N VAL A 175 7.11 1.70 17.06
CA VAL A 175 5.83 0.99 17.04
C VAL A 175 6.09 -0.50 16.90
N ARG A 176 5.48 -1.30 17.79
CA ARG A 176 5.65 -2.75 17.86
C ARG A 176 4.36 -3.47 17.47
N PHE A 177 4.48 -4.48 16.60
CA PHE A 177 3.37 -5.32 16.13
C PHE A 177 3.70 -6.79 16.37
N GLU A 178 2.93 -7.46 17.22
CA GLU A 178 3.10 -8.88 17.47
C GLU A 178 2.63 -9.70 16.26
N TYR A 179 3.48 -10.60 15.74
CA TYR A 179 3.14 -11.42 14.56
C TYR A 179 1.92 -12.31 14.80
N GLY A 180 1.74 -12.83 16.01
CA GLY A 180 0.57 -13.63 16.37
C GLY A 180 -0.77 -12.89 16.24
N GLN A 181 -0.77 -11.56 16.13
CA GLN A 181 -1.99 -10.75 15.95
C GLN A 181 -2.24 -10.37 14.49
N LEU A 182 -1.26 -10.54 13.60
CA LEU A 182 -1.37 -10.11 12.20
C LEU A 182 -2.15 -11.10 11.33
N GLY A 183 -1.95 -12.39 11.56
CA GLY A 183 -2.47 -13.47 10.72
C GLY A 183 -1.91 -13.44 9.29
N ASP A 184 -2.19 -14.50 8.53
CA ASP A 184 -1.75 -14.63 7.15
C ASP A 184 -2.71 -13.88 6.22
N HIS A 185 -2.27 -12.74 5.71
CA HIS A 185 -3.09 -11.91 4.83
C HIS A 185 -2.98 -12.34 3.36
N VAL A 186 -4.02 -12.10 2.60
CA VAL A 186 -4.04 -12.35 1.15
C VAL A 186 -3.10 -11.35 0.47
N ILE A 187 -2.19 -11.87 -0.35
CA ILE A 187 -1.26 -11.08 -1.17
C ILE A 187 -1.68 -11.07 -2.64
N VAL A 188 -2.31 -12.16 -3.14
CA VAL A 188 -2.91 -12.21 -4.48
C VAL A 188 -4.32 -12.77 -4.35
N ARG A 189 -5.27 -12.09 -4.96
CA ARG A 189 -6.69 -12.48 -5.01
C ARG A 189 -6.91 -13.64 -5.97
N SER A 190 -8.10 -14.23 -5.94
CA SER A 190 -8.47 -15.36 -6.82
C SER A 190 -8.54 -14.98 -8.30
N ASP A 191 -8.69 -13.70 -8.62
CA ASP A 191 -8.63 -13.15 -9.98
C ASP A 191 -7.19 -12.87 -10.46
N GLY A 192 -6.17 -13.20 -9.63
CA GLY A 192 -4.76 -12.97 -9.93
C GLY A 192 -4.28 -11.55 -9.64
N VAL A 193 -5.15 -10.64 -9.16
CA VAL A 193 -4.77 -9.26 -8.84
C VAL A 193 -4.06 -9.20 -7.50
N PRO A 194 -2.85 -8.58 -7.42
CA PRO A 194 -2.15 -8.41 -6.15
C PRO A 194 -2.88 -7.43 -5.24
N THR A 195 -2.78 -7.64 -3.93
CA THR A 195 -3.32 -6.69 -2.96
C THR A 195 -2.34 -5.53 -2.75
N TYR A 196 -2.85 -4.39 -2.25
CA TYR A 196 -2.04 -3.22 -1.90
C TYR A 196 -0.82 -3.57 -1.04
N ASN A 197 -1.01 -4.41 0.00
CA ASN A 197 0.07 -4.77 0.92
C ASN A 197 1.17 -5.64 0.28
N PHE A 198 0.97 -6.11 -0.93
CA PHE A 198 1.95 -6.88 -1.69
C PHE A 198 2.55 -6.07 -2.85
N ALA A 199 1.72 -5.45 -3.68
CA ALA A 199 2.20 -4.67 -4.83
C ALA A 199 3.03 -3.46 -4.41
N ASN A 200 2.54 -2.68 -3.43
CA ASN A 200 3.19 -1.45 -2.98
C ASN A 200 4.66 -1.65 -2.53
N PRO A 201 5.00 -2.60 -1.61
CA PRO A 201 6.39 -2.79 -1.20
C PRO A 201 7.28 -3.38 -2.31
N ILE A 202 6.76 -4.16 -3.26
CA ILE A 202 7.51 -4.64 -4.42
C ILE A 202 7.92 -3.46 -5.29
N ASP A 203 6.97 -2.58 -5.59
CA ASP A 203 7.24 -1.40 -6.40
C ASP A 203 8.19 -0.43 -5.70
N ASP A 204 8.03 -0.23 -4.39
CA ASP A 204 8.93 0.59 -3.59
C ASP A 204 10.37 0.01 -3.59
N ALA A 205 10.53 -1.32 -3.50
CA ALA A 205 11.83 -1.98 -3.57
C ALA A 205 12.47 -1.83 -4.95
N ASP A 206 11.72 -2.12 -6.02
CA ASP A 206 12.20 -2.01 -7.40
C ASP A 206 12.56 -0.55 -7.79
N MET A 207 11.83 0.44 -7.23
CA MET A 207 12.08 1.88 -7.43
C MET A 207 13.10 2.46 -6.44
N HIS A 208 13.71 1.61 -5.60
CA HIS A 208 14.69 2.01 -4.58
C HIS A 208 14.19 3.11 -3.65
N ILE A 209 12.92 3.05 -3.24
CA ILE A 209 12.35 4.01 -2.30
C ILE A 209 13.01 3.82 -0.93
N THR A 210 13.54 4.91 -0.39
CA THR A 210 14.24 4.91 0.91
C THR A 210 13.37 5.38 2.06
N HIS A 211 12.33 6.19 1.77
CA HIS A 211 11.44 6.75 2.78
C HIS A 211 9.98 6.68 2.31
N VAL A 212 9.15 6.06 3.13
CA VAL A 212 7.71 5.91 2.93
C VAL A 212 6.97 6.87 3.86
N ILE A 213 6.60 8.04 3.32
CA ILE A 213 5.83 9.06 4.05
C ILE A 213 4.37 8.92 3.63
N ARG A 214 3.44 8.70 4.58
CA ARG A 214 2.02 8.44 4.28
C ARG A 214 1.11 8.72 5.47
N GLY A 215 -0.20 8.62 5.28
CA GLY A 215 -1.18 8.77 6.37
C GLY A 215 -1.09 7.65 7.41
N GLU A 216 -1.36 7.96 8.68
CA GLU A 216 -1.34 7.00 9.79
C GLU A 216 -2.41 5.91 9.71
N ASP A 217 -3.43 6.09 8.89
CA ASP A 217 -4.42 5.07 8.59
C ASP A 217 -3.79 3.81 7.93
N LEU A 218 -2.60 3.96 7.36
CA LEU A 218 -1.81 2.86 6.79
C LEU A 218 -0.77 2.27 7.75
N LEU A 219 -0.67 2.75 8.99
CA LEU A 219 0.29 2.26 9.97
C LEU A 219 0.13 0.75 10.24
N SER A 220 -1.09 0.25 10.33
CA SER A 220 -1.38 -1.18 10.52
C SER A 220 -1.00 -2.06 9.32
N SER A 221 -0.77 -1.49 8.15
CA SER A 221 -0.28 -2.19 6.95
C SER A 221 1.24 -2.43 7.00
N THR A 222 1.97 -1.59 7.74
CA THR A 222 3.44 -1.57 7.76
C THR A 222 4.06 -2.94 8.07
N PRO A 223 3.66 -3.67 9.13
CA PRO A 223 4.29 -4.95 9.44
C PRO A 223 4.11 -6.01 8.34
N ARG A 224 2.98 -5.97 7.60
CA ARG A 224 2.73 -6.84 6.46
C ARG A 224 3.65 -6.52 5.29
N GLN A 225 3.87 -5.24 5.04
CA GLN A 225 4.78 -4.77 3.99
C GLN A 225 6.25 -5.04 4.34
N VAL A 226 6.64 -4.89 5.61
CA VAL A 226 7.99 -5.25 6.09
C VAL A 226 8.31 -6.72 5.80
N LEU A 227 7.36 -7.63 6.00
CA LEU A 227 7.54 -9.04 5.65
C LEU A 227 7.76 -9.25 4.14
N VAL A 228 7.14 -8.43 3.29
CA VAL A 228 7.39 -8.49 1.83
C VAL A 228 8.79 -8.01 1.48
N TYR A 229 9.27 -6.88 2.03
CA TYR A 229 10.65 -6.42 1.84
C TYR A 229 11.66 -7.48 2.29
N GLN A 230 11.43 -8.11 3.44
CA GLN A 230 12.28 -9.18 3.96
C GLN A 230 12.31 -10.41 3.03
N GLY A 231 11.14 -10.81 2.52
CA GLY A 231 11.01 -11.90 1.56
C GLY A 231 11.71 -11.63 0.23
N LEU A 232 11.76 -10.37 -0.20
CA LEU A 232 12.50 -9.93 -1.37
C LEU A 232 14.01 -9.85 -1.12
N GLY A 233 14.48 -9.89 0.14
CA GLY A 233 15.85 -9.53 0.49
C GLY A 233 16.18 -8.06 0.24
N ALA A 234 15.16 -7.20 0.15
CA ALA A 234 15.31 -5.78 -0.12
C ALA A 234 15.46 -4.97 1.18
N PRO A 235 16.16 -3.83 1.16
CA PRO A 235 16.21 -2.93 2.30
C PRO A 235 14.80 -2.44 2.67
N VAL A 236 14.48 -2.48 3.96
CA VAL A 236 13.23 -1.91 4.48
C VAL A 236 13.40 -0.39 4.52
N PRO A 237 12.49 0.40 3.90
CA PRO A 237 12.59 1.85 3.93
C PRO A 237 12.28 2.40 5.34
N SER A 238 12.72 3.63 5.61
CA SER A 238 12.27 4.39 6.77
C SER A 238 10.80 4.79 6.59
N PHE A 239 10.00 4.67 7.64
CA PHE A 239 8.57 5.03 7.60
C PHE A 239 8.32 6.35 8.35
N ALA A 240 7.35 7.12 7.86
CA ALA A 240 6.84 8.31 8.52
C ALA A 240 5.31 8.36 8.36
N HIS A 241 4.58 8.10 9.44
CA HIS A 241 3.12 8.09 9.44
C HIS A 241 2.56 9.41 9.96
N LEU A 242 2.06 10.23 9.03
CA LEU A 242 1.51 11.55 9.31
C LEU A 242 0.14 11.44 9.99
N PRO A 243 -0.16 12.26 11.01
CA PRO A 243 -1.49 12.29 11.64
C PRO A 243 -2.59 12.59 10.62
N LEU A 244 -3.79 12.09 10.85
CA LEU A 244 -4.96 12.42 10.03
C LEU A 244 -5.35 13.89 10.19
N LEU A 245 -5.99 14.45 9.16
CA LEU A 245 -6.65 15.74 9.23
C LEU A 245 -8.07 15.57 9.80
N PHE A 246 -8.43 16.40 10.76
CA PHE A 246 -9.73 16.40 11.42
C PHE A 246 -10.51 17.68 11.09
N GLY A 247 -11.82 17.55 10.96
CA GLY A 247 -12.72 18.69 10.87
C GLY A 247 -12.96 19.35 12.24
N PRO A 248 -13.71 20.46 12.26
CA PRO A 248 -14.10 21.14 13.51
C PRO A 248 -14.87 20.24 14.47
N ASP A 249 -15.57 19.23 13.95
CA ASP A 249 -16.32 18.22 14.70
C ASP A 249 -15.44 17.12 15.29
N ARG A 250 -14.11 17.24 15.18
CA ARG A 250 -13.10 16.25 15.59
C ARG A 250 -13.23 14.89 14.91
N LYS A 251 -13.94 14.83 13.79
CA LYS A 251 -13.99 13.64 12.94
C LYS A 251 -13.03 13.78 11.76
N ARG A 252 -12.59 12.66 11.19
CA ARG A 252 -11.72 12.67 10.00
C ARG A 252 -12.32 13.59 8.94
N LEU A 253 -11.46 14.46 8.37
CA LEU A 253 -11.85 15.39 7.32
C LEU A 253 -12.44 14.63 6.12
N SER A 254 -13.61 15.05 5.65
CA SER A 254 -14.36 14.41 4.57
C SER A 254 -15.18 15.45 3.81
N LYS A 255 -15.74 15.11 2.67
CA LYS A 255 -16.56 15.99 1.80
C LYS A 255 -17.67 16.74 2.54
N ARG A 256 -18.22 16.22 3.64
CA ARG A 256 -19.23 16.90 4.46
C ARG A 256 -18.75 18.16 5.18
N HIS A 257 -17.41 18.38 5.24
CA HIS A 257 -16.79 19.55 5.88
C HIS A 257 -16.51 20.70 4.91
N GLY A 258 -17.07 20.64 3.69
CA GLY A 258 -16.88 21.63 2.62
C GLY A 258 -15.88 21.16 1.55
N ALA A 259 -15.28 22.10 0.83
CA ALA A 259 -14.29 21.82 -0.19
C ALA A 259 -13.09 21.08 0.41
N THR A 260 -12.89 19.84 -0.05
CA THR A 260 -11.82 18.97 0.45
C THR A 260 -10.90 18.46 -0.65
N SER A 261 -11.27 18.66 -1.91
CA SER A 261 -10.42 18.40 -3.07
C SER A 261 -9.67 19.66 -3.51
N VAL A 262 -8.54 19.45 -4.15
CA VAL A 262 -7.74 20.55 -4.72
C VAL A 262 -8.50 21.29 -5.79
N GLU A 263 -9.26 20.59 -6.64
CA GLU A 263 -10.07 21.18 -7.69
C GLU A 263 -11.16 22.10 -7.11
N GLU A 264 -11.89 21.65 -6.08
CA GLU A 264 -12.92 22.48 -5.41
C GLU A 264 -12.32 23.75 -4.80
N LEU A 265 -11.13 23.68 -4.20
CA LEU A 265 -10.45 24.86 -3.65
C LEU A 265 -10.00 25.81 -4.76
N ARG A 266 -9.46 25.30 -5.85
CA ARG A 266 -9.08 26.08 -7.02
C ARG A 266 -10.28 26.80 -7.64
N GLU A 267 -11.40 26.10 -7.85
CA GLU A 267 -12.64 26.67 -8.38
C GLU A 267 -13.26 27.73 -7.45
N ALA A 268 -13.09 27.55 -6.14
CA ALA A 268 -13.47 28.53 -5.13
C ALA A 268 -12.55 29.77 -5.09
N GLY A 269 -11.51 29.82 -5.92
CA GLY A 269 -10.61 30.97 -6.06
C GLY A 269 -9.46 31.02 -5.05
N TYR A 270 -9.16 29.92 -4.35
CA TYR A 270 -7.99 29.86 -3.48
C TYR A 270 -6.70 29.88 -4.30
N LEU A 271 -5.69 30.60 -3.82
CA LEU A 271 -4.35 30.57 -4.40
C LEU A 271 -3.63 29.28 -3.99
N ALA A 272 -2.80 28.75 -4.87
CA ALA A 272 -2.04 27.52 -4.62
C ALA A 272 -1.18 27.63 -3.37
N GLU A 273 -0.50 28.77 -3.19
CA GLU A 273 0.34 29.07 -2.03
C GLU A 273 -0.44 29.05 -0.72
N ALA A 274 -1.70 29.53 -0.74
CA ALA A 274 -2.56 29.52 0.43
C ALA A 274 -3.02 28.08 0.81
N VAL A 275 -3.16 27.20 -0.20
CA VAL A 275 -3.53 25.79 0.04
C VAL A 275 -2.36 24.99 0.59
N VAL A 276 -1.13 25.31 0.18
CA VAL A 276 0.10 24.64 0.63
C VAL A 276 0.51 25.11 2.03
N ASN A 277 0.26 26.36 2.39
CA ASN A 277 0.65 26.96 3.68
C ASN A 277 -0.34 26.64 4.80
#